data_7440a3a89235722f2a0adf5e7cd0e014
#
_entry.id   7440a3a89235722f2a0adf5e7cd0e014
#
_cell.length_a   1.000
_cell.length_b   1.000
_cell.length_c   1.000
_cell.angle_alpha   90.00
_cell.angle_beta   90.00
_cell.angle_gamma   90.00
#
_symmetry.space_group_name_H-M   'P 1'
#
loop_
_entity.id
_entity.type
_entity.pdbx_description
1 polymer ?
#
loop_
_entity_poly.entity_id
_entity_poly.type
_entity_poly.pdbx_seq_one_letter_code
_entity_poly.pdbx_strand_id
1 'polypeptide(L)'
;MRSLVGKYEGKLLRDRSAQPGRIGIAAADDEAIEAGAADLSGLAAGVLSRLHCLGVVAAAPSLPFADFLVRRAPADASRLVPLDTETRTFLHDIPFSRRGETGGDPAGTAAALLGKRKGANLEGVGIVAAGPVTLEQAYIIYSCVFHATYVQYLADVLRDGFRLPGEEEAFRRFRKELPPPLSADGLAFRPGPIEDPEEIRDEIRKVGKYVVERGLVDSSFGNISCKAGGTIHISQTGAPLDELAGCIDPVPDDDSSTAGITASSELSAHRGIYEATGARAILHGHPKFAVAMSMLCDEKDCPVEDCWKDCPRVRMLGGAPVVAGEIGAGGLAARVAPVIGASGKAVVYG
;
A
#
# COMPACT_ATOMS: atom_id res chain seq x y z
N MET A 1 16.95 -1.02 -18.31
CA MET A 1 15.48 -1.09 -18.34
C MET A 1 14.90 -2.51 -18.37
N ARG A 2 15.29 -3.44 -19.24
CA ARG A 2 14.72 -4.81 -19.31
C ARG A 2 14.74 -5.60 -18.00
N SER A 3 15.81 -5.48 -17.20
CA SER A 3 15.88 -6.10 -15.88
C SER A 3 14.87 -5.53 -14.89
N LEU A 4 14.56 -4.24 -14.98
CA LEU A 4 13.52 -3.59 -14.16
C LEU A 4 12.11 -4.05 -14.54
N VAL A 5 11.84 -4.25 -15.83
CA VAL A 5 10.57 -4.80 -16.30
C VAL A 5 10.33 -6.18 -15.70
N GLY A 6 11.32 -7.09 -15.82
CA GLY A 6 11.21 -8.43 -15.21
C GLY A 6 11.11 -8.39 -13.67
N LYS A 7 11.80 -7.46 -13.02
CA LYS A 7 11.69 -7.25 -11.57
C LYS A 7 10.26 -6.90 -11.14
N TYR A 8 9.63 -5.91 -11.78
CA TYR A 8 8.31 -5.45 -11.37
C TYR A 8 7.19 -6.40 -11.80
N GLU A 9 7.32 -7.09 -12.94
CA GLU A 9 6.44 -8.21 -13.26
C GLU A 9 6.49 -9.29 -12.17
N GLY A 10 7.70 -9.68 -11.76
CA GLY A 10 7.90 -10.64 -10.68
C GLY A 10 7.32 -10.18 -9.34
N LYS A 11 7.43 -8.90 -8.99
CA LYS A 11 6.83 -8.33 -7.78
C LYS A 11 5.30 -8.40 -7.84
N LEU A 12 4.66 -7.97 -8.93
CA LEU A 12 3.20 -8.04 -9.10
C LEU A 12 2.63 -9.44 -8.92
N LEU A 13 3.35 -10.46 -9.40
CA LEU A 13 2.98 -11.87 -9.25
C LEU A 13 3.20 -12.37 -7.82
N ARG A 14 4.35 -12.07 -7.21
CA ARG A 14 4.68 -12.46 -5.85
C ARG A 14 3.71 -11.85 -4.83
N ASP A 15 3.37 -10.57 -5.01
CA ASP A 15 2.45 -9.83 -4.15
C ASP A 15 0.98 -10.23 -4.40
N ARG A 16 0.75 -11.13 -5.39
CA ARG A 16 -0.59 -11.57 -5.82
C ARG A 16 -1.52 -10.42 -6.15
N SER A 17 -0.98 -9.31 -6.65
CA SER A 17 -1.75 -8.13 -7.04
C SER A 17 -2.27 -8.21 -8.48
N ALA A 18 -1.60 -8.97 -9.35
CA ALA A 18 -1.99 -9.18 -10.74
C ALA A 18 -2.20 -10.66 -11.07
N GLN A 19 -3.02 -10.93 -12.09
CA GLN A 19 -3.23 -12.27 -12.61
C GLN A 19 -2.01 -12.73 -13.43
N PRO A 20 -1.53 -13.99 -13.25
CA PRO A 20 -0.51 -14.57 -14.13
C PRO A 20 -0.92 -14.50 -15.60
N GLY A 21 0.01 -14.07 -16.45
CA GLY A 21 -0.24 -13.91 -17.89
C GLY A 21 -1.15 -12.74 -18.29
N ARG A 22 -1.51 -11.86 -17.34
CA ARG A 22 -2.35 -10.69 -17.56
C ARG A 22 -1.66 -9.41 -17.04
N ILE A 23 -0.40 -9.27 -17.37
CA ILE A 23 0.43 -8.10 -17.05
C ILE A 23 1.00 -7.57 -18.36
N GLY A 24 0.94 -6.27 -18.56
CA GLY A 24 1.62 -5.54 -19.63
C GLY A 24 2.41 -4.38 -19.03
N ILE A 25 3.66 -4.24 -19.44
CA ILE A 25 4.56 -3.19 -19.01
C ILE A 25 5.14 -2.52 -20.24
N ALA A 26 5.15 -1.19 -20.24
CA ALA A 26 5.90 -0.40 -21.20
C ALA A 26 6.79 0.59 -20.46
N ALA A 27 8.03 0.73 -20.90
CA ALA A 27 8.99 1.65 -20.29
C ALA A 27 9.83 2.35 -21.37
N ALA A 28 10.09 3.63 -21.18
CA ALA A 28 10.97 4.41 -22.03
C ALA A 28 12.42 4.33 -21.51
N ASP A 29 13.32 4.02 -22.43
CA ASP A 29 14.76 4.11 -22.30
C ASP A 29 15.27 4.78 -23.58
N ASP A 30 16.42 4.44 -24.12
CA ASP A 30 16.82 4.84 -25.48
C ASP A 30 15.79 4.39 -26.54
N GLU A 31 15.15 3.26 -26.27
CA GLU A 31 14.00 2.73 -27.02
C GLU A 31 12.85 2.37 -26.06
N ALA A 32 11.62 2.36 -26.58
CA ALA A 32 10.48 1.84 -25.82
C ALA A 32 10.60 0.31 -25.66
N ILE A 33 10.52 -0.16 -24.41
CA ILE A 33 10.55 -1.57 -24.07
C ILE A 33 9.14 -2.00 -23.69
N GLU A 34 8.65 -3.03 -24.33
CA GLU A 34 7.34 -3.64 -24.07
C GLU A 34 7.53 -5.08 -23.59
N ALA A 35 6.73 -5.50 -22.61
CA ALA A 35 6.76 -6.88 -22.11
C ALA A 35 5.40 -7.31 -21.56
N GLY A 36 5.17 -8.61 -21.52
CA GLY A 36 4.00 -9.24 -20.96
C GLY A 36 2.93 -9.63 -21.99
N ALA A 37 1.68 -9.70 -21.58
CA ALA A 37 0.53 -10.07 -22.43
C ALA A 37 0.33 -9.03 -23.54
N ALA A 38 0.20 -9.48 -24.78
CA ALA A 38 0.21 -8.62 -25.97
C ALA A 38 -0.85 -7.51 -25.95
N ASP A 39 -2.07 -7.79 -25.46
CA ASP A 39 -3.15 -6.82 -25.34
C ASP A 39 -2.84 -5.75 -24.29
N LEU A 40 -2.27 -6.14 -23.16
CA LEU A 40 -1.95 -5.23 -22.04
C LEU A 40 -0.62 -4.50 -22.28
N SER A 41 0.38 -5.14 -22.89
CA SER A 41 1.62 -4.45 -23.27
C SER A 41 1.36 -3.42 -24.38
N GLY A 42 0.52 -3.73 -25.35
CA GLY A 42 0.06 -2.77 -26.36
C GLY A 42 -0.75 -1.61 -25.75
N LEU A 43 -1.60 -1.90 -24.76
CA LEU A 43 -2.29 -0.85 -23.98
C LEU A 43 -1.26 0.05 -23.25
N ALA A 44 -0.31 -0.55 -22.53
CA ALA A 44 0.73 0.18 -21.81
C ALA A 44 1.59 1.05 -22.74
N ALA A 45 2.03 0.50 -23.88
CA ALA A 45 2.77 1.24 -24.90
C ALA A 45 1.95 2.38 -25.52
N GLY A 46 0.66 2.13 -25.79
CA GLY A 46 -0.25 3.15 -26.28
C GLY A 46 -0.45 4.31 -25.29
N VAL A 47 -0.46 4.03 -23.99
CA VAL A 47 -0.49 5.07 -22.95
C VAL A 47 0.86 5.79 -22.87
N LEU A 48 1.98 5.04 -22.87
CA LEU A 48 3.33 5.60 -22.82
C LEU A 48 3.58 6.60 -23.95
N SER A 49 3.08 6.30 -25.17
CA SER A 49 3.21 7.20 -26.33
C SER A 49 2.39 8.48 -26.25
N ARG A 50 1.41 8.56 -25.35
CA ARG A 50 0.49 9.69 -25.22
C ARG A 50 0.73 10.54 -23.96
N LEU A 51 1.53 10.04 -23.03
CA LEU A 51 1.83 10.72 -21.76
C LEU A 51 3.33 10.99 -21.61
N HIS A 52 3.67 12.09 -20.95
CA HIS A 52 5.04 12.36 -20.52
C HIS A 52 5.38 11.52 -19.29
N CYS A 53 5.69 10.24 -19.48
CA CYS A 53 6.07 9.31 -18.41
C CYS A 53 7.13 8.33 -18.90
N LEU A 54 7.87 7.73 -17.98
CA LEU A 54 8.95 6.77 -18.29
C LEU A 54 8.54 5.32 -18.05
N GLY A 55 7.37 5.08 -17.45
CA GLY A 55 6.88 3.74 -17.23
C GLY A 55 5.37 3.66 -17.14
N VAL A 56 4.81 2.58 -17.66
CA VAL A 56 3.38 2.25 -17.56
C VAL A 56 3.23 0.78 -17.19
N VAL A 57 2.40 0.50 -16.20
CA VAL A 57 1.92 -0.83 -15.84
C VAL A 57 0.44 -0.91 -16.16
N ALA A 58 0.03 -1.89 -16.96
CA ALA A 58 -1.35 -2.25 -17.23
C ALA A 58 -1.54 -3.71 -16.88
N ALA A 59 -2.34 -4.02 -15.84
CA ALA A 59 -2.52 -5.40 -15.46
C ALA A 59 -3.94 -5.68 -14.94
N ALA A 60 -4.45 -6.87 -15.23
CA ALA A 60 -5.69 -7.36 -14.64
C ALA A 60 -5.40 -7.73 -13.17
N PRO A 61 -6.09 -7.13 -12.20
CA PRO A 61 -5.90 -7.47 -10.80
C PRO A 61 -6.29 -8.92 -10.55
N SER A 62 -5.60 -9.57 -9.60
CA SER A 62 -5.87 -10.96 -9.23
C SER A 62 -7.30 -11.19 -8.71
N LEU A 63 -7.91 -10.14 -8.19
CA LEU A 63 -9.25 -10.12 -7.63
C LEU A 63 -10.13 -9.11 -8.38
N PRO A 64 -11.41 -9.41 -8.63
CA PRO A 64 -12.32 -8.54 -9.39
C PRO A 64 -12.88 -7.38 -8.56
N PHE A 65 -12.22 -6.99 -7.47
CA PHE A 65 -12.73 -6.04 -6.50
C PHE A 65 -12.86 -4.63 -7.07
N ALA A 66 -11.89 -4.18 -7.86
CA ALA A 66 -11.96 -2.90 -8.54
C ALA A 66 -13.16 -2.83 -9.49
N ASP A 67 -13.43 -3.88 -10.26
CA ASP A 67 -14.58 -3.95 -11.16
C ASP A 67 -15.91 -4.00 -10.39
N PHE A 68 -15.97 -4.69 -9.26
CA PHE A 68 -17.16 -4.67 -8.42
C PHE A 68 -17.41 -3.28 -7.83
N LEU A 69 -16.39 -2.57 -7.37
CA LEU A 69 -16.55 -1.19 -6.91
C LEU A 69 -17.06 -0.26 -8.01
N VAL A 70 -16.54 -0.37 -9.23
CA VAL A 70 -17.05 0.39 -10.38
C VAL A 70 -18.53 0.12 -10.63
N ARG A 71 -18.95 -1.15 -10.56
CA ARG A 71 -20.36 -1.54 -10.75
C ARG A 71 -21.26 -1.13 -9.58
N ARG A 72 -20.74 -1.06 -8.36
CA ARG A 72 -21.45 -0.55 -7.17
C ARG A 72 -21.60 0.97 -7.18
N ALA A 73 -20.69 1.68 -7.86
CA ALA A 73 -20.71 3.13 -7.93
C ALA A 73 -21.97 3.65 -8.65
N PRO A 74 -22.52 4.82 -8.23
CA PRO A 74 -23.63 5.48 -8.93
C PRO A 74 -23.38 5.61 -10.44
N ALA A 75 -24.45 5.63 -11.22
CA ALA A 75 -24.35 5.63 -12.70
C ALA A 75 -23.58 6.86 -13.24
N ASP A 76 -23.69 7.99 -12.57
CA ASP A 76 -23.03 9.25 -12.88
C ASP A 76 -21.60 9.37 -12.31
N ALA A 77 -21.17 8.41 -11.48
CA ALA A 77 -19.82 8.40 -10.93
C ALA A 77 -18.80 8.03 -12.01
N SER A 78 -17.69 8.76 -12.01
CA SER A 78 -16.54 8.54 -12.91
C SER A 78 -15.23 8.23 -12.15
N ARG A 79 -15.30 8.11 -10.82
CA ARG A 79 -14.14 7.89 -9.95
C ARG A 79 -14.53 7.18 -8.66
N LEU A 80 -13.62 6.40 -8.13
CA LEU A 80 -13.66 5.86 -6.77
C LEU A 80 -12.81 6.75 -5.87
N VAL A 81 -13.27 7.04 -4.67
CA VAL A 81 -12.49 7.75 -3.65
C VAL A 81 -12.06 6.73 -2.62
N PRO A 82 -10.76 6.48 -2.44
CA PRO A 82 -10.26 5.56 -1.43
C PRO A 82 -10.77 5.90 -0.04
N LEU A 83 -11.07 4.89 0.75
CA LEU A 83 -11.52 5.07 2.14
C LEU A 83 -10.33 5.20 3.11
N ASP A 84 -9.26 4.46 2.86
CA ASP A 84 -8.06 4.53 3.70
C ASP A 84 -7.30 5.83 3.48
N THR A 85 -6.73 6.37 4.54
CA THR A 85 -6.08 7.69 4.53
C THR A 85 -4.80 7.69 3.72
N GLU A 86 -4.05 6.58 3.71
CA GLU A 86 -2.79 6.47 2.98
C GLU A 86 -3.01 6.54 1.47
N THR A 87 -3.84 5.65 0.93
CA THR A 87 -4.07 5.64 -0.53
C THR A 87 -4.89 6.84 -0.98
N ARG A 88 -5.79 7.38 -0.14
CA ARG A 88 -6.51 8.63 -0.43
C ARG A 88 -5.56 9.82 -0.53
N THR A 89 -4.60 9.93 0.38
CA THR A 89 -3.58 11.00 0.34
C THR A 89 -2.69 10.87 -0.89
N PHE A 90 -2.29 9.64 -1.25
CA PHE A 90 -1.40 9.39 -2.36
C PHE A 90 -2.08 9.47 -3.73
N LEU A 91 -3.28 8.89 -3.90
CA LEU A 91 -4.01 8.81 -5.16
C LEU A 91 -5.01 9.93 -5.36
N HIS A 92 -5.56 10.48 -4.27
CA HIS A 92 -6.71 11.39 -4.21
C HIS A 92 -8.01 10.68 -4.61
N ASP A 93 -8.13 10.23 -5.84
CA ASP A 93 -9.20 9.38 -6.36
C ASP A 93 -8.68 8.49 -7.50
N ILE A 94 -9.46 7.47 -7.84
CA ILE A 94 -9.18 6.51 -8.90
C ILE A 94 -10.25 6.69 -9.98
N PRO A 95 -9.96 7.40 -11.07
CA PRO A 95 -10.89 7.49 -12.18
C PRO A 95 -11.07 6.14 -12.84
N PHE A 96 -12.24 5.90 -13.41
CA PHE A 96 -12.51 4.66 -14.12
C PHE A 96 -13.30 4.90 -15.42
N SER A 97 -13.22 3.93 -16.31
CA SER A 97 -14.10 3.79 -17.46
C SER A 97 -14.90 2.50 -17.31
N ARG A 98 -16.21 2.56 -17.55
CA ARG A 98 -17.07 1.38 -17.53
C ARG A 98 -16.87 0.54 -18.78
N ARG A 99 -17.24 -0.72 -18.69
CA ARG A 99 -17.19 -1.63 -19.84
C ARG A 99 -17.97 -1.06 -21.04
N GLY A 100 -17.31 -0.98 -22.19
CA GLY A 100 -17.88 -0.44 -23.42
C GLY A 100 -17.70 1.07 -23.62
N GLU A 101 -17.25 1.83 -22.63
CA GLU A 101 -17.03 3.28 -22.74
C GLU A 101 -15.70 3.66 -23.43
N THR A 102 -14.82 2.70 -23.68
CA THR A 102 -13.49 2.99 -24.28
C THR A 102 -13.56 3.35 -25.78
N GLY A 103 -14.73 3.19 -26.41
CA GLY A 103 -14.94 3.55 -27.82
C GLY A 103 -13.99 2.84 -28.81
N GLY A 104 -13.40 1.72 -28.42
CA GLY A 104 -12.42 0.98 -29.22
C GLY A 104 -10.95 1.47 -29.05
N ASP A 105 -10.71 2.54 -28.28
CA ASP A 105 -9.36 3.01 -27.93
C ASP A 105 -9.14 3.01 -26.41
N PRO A 106 -8.86 1.86 -25.79
CA PRO A 106 -8.60 1.78 -24.36
C PRO A 106 -7.32 2.53 -23.96
N ALA A 107 -6.33 2.66 -24.83
CA ALA A 107 -5.10 3.39 -24.55
C ALA A 107 -5.35 4.91 -24.48
N GLY A 108 -6.13 5.44 -25.42
CA GLY A 108 -6.53 6.86 -25.38
C GLY A 108 -7.41 7.17 -24.17
N THR A 109 -8.36 6.28 -23.83
CA THR A 109 -9.18 6.41 -22.62
C THR A 109 -8.31 6.41 -21.36
N ALA A 110 -7.41 5.45 -21.22
CA ALA A 110 -6.49 5.39 -20.08
C ALA A 110 -5.61 6.63 -19.99
N ALA A 111 -5.03 7.09 -21.12
CA ALA A 111 -4.21 8.30 -21.15
C ALA A 111 -4.98 9.55 -20.72
N ALA A 112 -6.24 9.70 -21.14
CA ALA A 112 -7.09 10.80 -20.73
C ALA A 112 -7.37 10.80 -19.21
N LEU A 113 -7.62 9.64 -18.61
CA LEU A 113 -7.81 9.47 -17.18
C LEU A 113 -6.51 9.77 -16.40
N LEU A 114 -5.39 9.22 -16.88
CA LEU A 114 -4.08 9.37 -16.25
C LEU A 114 -3.46 10.75 -16.45
N GLY A 115 -3.94 11.55 -17.38
CA GLY A 115 -3.51 12.94 -17.53
C GLY A 115 -3.82 13.83 -16.31
N LYS A 116 -4.71 13.37 -15.41
CA LYS A 116 -5.10 14.10 -14.18
C LYS A 116 -4.86 13.29 -12.92
N ARG A 117 -4.59 11.98 -13.03
CA ARG A 117 -4.42 11.06 -11.91
C ARG A 117 -3.28 10.09 -12.18
N LYS A 118 -2.78 9.49 -11.11
CA LYS A 118 -1.64 8.57 -11.18
C LYS A 118 -2.03 7.19 -11.69
N GLY A 119 -3.23 6.70 -11.31
CA GLY A 119 -3.75 5.39 -11.66
C GLY A 119 -5.22 5.45 -12.04
N ALA A 120 -5.69 4.49 -12.84
CA ALA A 120 -7.06 4.37 -13.29
C ALA A 120 -7.49 2.90 -13.37
N ASN A 121 -8.81 2.63 -13.33
CA ASN A 121 -9.37 1.31 -13.60
C ASN A 121 -10.20 1.33 -14.89
N LEU A 122 -9.90 0.42 -15.81
CA LEU A 122 -10.72 0.14 -16.99
C LEU A 122 -11.51 -1.16 -16.73
N GLU A 123 -12.83 -1.07 -16.52
CA GLU A 123 -13.65 -2.22 -16.15
C GLU A 123 -13.54 -3.35 -17.18
N GLY A 124 -13.17 -4.53 -16.71
CA GLY A 124 -12.97 -5.73 -17.52
C GLY A 124 -11.64 -5.80 -18.28
N VAL A 125 -10.81 -4.77 -18.19
CA VAL A 125 -9.45 -4.72 -18.74
C VAL A 125 -8.42 -4.81 -17.61
N GLY A 126 -8.48 -3.89 -16.66
CA GLY A 126 -7.62 -3.88 -15.50
C GLY A 126 -7.23 -2.48 -15.02
N ILE A 127 -6.30 -2.45 -14.08
CA ILE A 127 -5.69 -1.24 -13.54
C ILE A 127 -4.56 -0.79 -14.46
N VAL A 128 -4.53 0.51 -14.74
CA VAL A 128 -3.45 1.16 -15.51
C VAL A 128 -2.82 2.24 -14.66
N ALA A 129 -1.50 2.24 -14.57
CA ALA A 129 -0.73 3.19 -13.75
C ALA A 129 0.46 3.74 -14.54
N ALA A 130 0.73 5.03 -14.40
CA ALA A 130 1.83 5.70 -15.09
C ALA A 130 2.83 6.28 -14.07
N GLY A 131 4.12 6.01 -14.30
CA GLY A 131 5.23 6.55 -13.52
C GLY A 131 5.95 7.66 -14.30
N PRO A 132 5.83 8.93 -13.88
CA PRO A 132 6.41 10.05 -14.62
C PRO A 132 7.93 9.95 -14.80
N VAL A 133 8.65 9.46 -13.76
CA VAL A 133 10.11 9.48 -13.72
C VAL A 133 10.72 8.07 -13.80
N THR A 134 10.04 7.05 -13.29
CA THR A 134 10.56 5.68 -13.26
C THR A 134 9.45 4.65 -13.46
N LEU A 135 9.83 3.45 -13.93
CA LEU A 135 8.94 2.30 -13.97
C LEU A 135 8.51 1.86 -12.54
N GLU A 136 9.38 2.06 -11.54
CA GLU A 136 9.06 1.79 -10.14
C GLU A 136 7.84 2.59 -9.67
N GLN A 137 7.76 3.87 -10.04
CA GLN A 137 6.59 4.68 -9.71
C GLN A 137 5.29 4.11 -10.29
N ALA A 138 5.32 3.61 -11.53
CA ALA A 138 4.14 2.95 -12.12
C ALA A 138 3.75 1.69 -11.34
N TYR A 139 4.72 0.87 -10.91
CA TYR A 139 4.48 -0.29 -10.06
C TYR A 139 3.88 0.12 -8.70
N ILE A 140 4.46 1.12 -8.02
CA ILE A 140 3.96 1.63 -6.73
C ILE A 140 2.52 2.12 -6.88
N ILE A 141 2.24 2.90 -7.92
CA ILE A 141 0.89 3.42 -8.18
C ILE A 141 -0.11 2.29 -8.44
N TYR A 142 0.26 1.29 -9.24
CA TYR A 142 -0.56 0.11 -9.46
C TYR A 142 -0.88 -0.59 -8.13
N SER A 143 0.14 -0.82 -7.31
CA SER A 143 -0.02 -1.45 -6.00
C SER A 143 -0.92 -0.64 -5.06
N CYS A 144 -0.81 0.71 -5.09
CA CYS A 144 -1.70 1.59 -4.34
C CYS A 144 -3.16 1.48 -4.80
N VAL A 145 -3.42 1.46 -6.11
CA VAL A 145 -4.78 1.30 -6.65
C VAL A 145 -5.35 -0.07 -6.27
N PHE A 146 -4.53 -1.13 -6.38
CA PHE A 146 -4.92 -2.47 -5.97
C PHE A 146 -5.25 -2.53 -4.48
N HIS A 147 -4.38 -1.96 -3.62
CA HIS A 147 -4.61 -1.90 -2.18
C HIS A 147 -5.90 -1.15 -1.83
N ALA A 148 -6.07 0.07 -2.36
CA ALA A 148 -7.26 0.88 -2.14
C ALA A 148 -8.56 0.15 -2.49
N THR A 149 -8.60 -0.44 -3.69
CA THR A 149 -9.78 -1.18 -4.16
C THR A 149 -10.02 -2.46 -3.37
N TYR A 150 -8.97 -3.13 -2.91
CA TYR A 150 -9.06 -4.30 -2.06
C TYR A 150 -9.68 -3.95 -0.70
N VAL A 151 -9.12 -2.95 -0.01
CA VAL A 151 -9.57 -2.50 1.30
C VAL A 151 -11.00 -1.98 1.25
N GLN A 152 -11.30 -1.11 0.29
CA GLN A 152 -12.63 -0.53 0.13
C GLN A 152 -13.70 -1.59 -0.17
N TYR A 153 -13.41 -2.53 -1.07
CA TYR A 153 -14.36 -3.60 -1.37
C TYR A 153 -14.65 -4.50 -0.17
N LEU A 154 -13.62 -4.86 0.61
CA LEU A 154 -13.82 -5.63 1.83
C LEU A 154 -14.65 -4.86 2.87
N ALA A 155 -14.35 -3.59 3.09
CA ALA A 155 -15.11 -2.76 4.01
C ALA A 155 -16.58 -2.64 3.58
N ASP A 156 -16.83 -2.44 2.27
CA ASP A 156 -18.18 -2.37 1.72
C ASP A 156 -18.96 -3.68 1.87
N VAL A 157 -18.33 -4.82 1.58
CA VAL A 157 -18.99 -6.13 1.75
C VAL A 157 -19.27 -6.44 3.21
N LEU A 158 -18.34 -6.11 4.11
CA LEU A 158 -18.53 -6.34 5.54
C LEU A 158 -19.62 -5.45 6.14
N ARG A 159 -19.80 -4.24 5.60
CA ARG A 159 -20.82 -3.28 6.04
C ARG A 159 -22.19 -3.58 5.46
N ASP A 160 -22.24 -3.81 4.15
CA ASP A 160 -23.47 -3.76 3.35
C ASP A 160 -23.83 -5.10 2.67
N GLY A 161 -22.99 -6.11 2.79
CA GLY A 161 -23.18 -7.41 2.13
C GLY A 161 -22.91 -7.39 0.62
N PHE A 162 -23.27 -8.49 -0.02
CA PHE A 162 -23.19 -8.64 -1.47
C PHE A 162 -24.39 -7.97 -2.16
N ARG A 163 -24.12 -7.20 -3.21
CA ARG A 163 -25.16 -6.43 -3.93
C ARG A 163 -25.27 -6.79 -5.42
N LEU A 164 -24.23 -7.41 -6.00
CA LEU A 164 -24.15 -7.67 -7.42
C LEU A 164 -24.07 -9.17 -7.72
N PRO A 165 -24.59 -9.61 -8.88
CA PRO A 165 -24.41 -10.98 -9.33
C PRO A 165 -22.93 -11.37 -9.39
N GLY A 166 -22.59 -12.55 -8.88
CA GLY A 166 -21.23 -13.11 -8.90
C GLY A 166 -20.30 -12.63 -7.78
N GLU A 167 -20.66 -11.62 -6.98
CA GLU A 167 -19.82 -11.14 -5.86
C GLU A 167 -19.60 -12.22 -4.81
N GLU A 168 -20.67 -12.88 -4.38
CA GLU A 168 -20.59 -13.92 -3.35
C GLU A 168 -19.72 -15.09 -3.78
N GLU A 169 -19.83 -15.51 -5.05
CA GLU A 169 -19.02 -16.59 -5.61
C GLU A 169 -17.53 -16.17 -5.68
N ALA A 170 -17.26 -14.96 -6.17
CA ALA A 170 -15.90 -14.41 -6.21
C ALA A 170 -15.29 -14.29 -4.81
N PHE A 171 -16.08 -13.85 -3.83
CA PHE A 171 -15.64 -13.75 -2.45
C PHE A 171 -15.39 -15.12 -1.80
N ARG A 172 -16.23 -16.12 -2.08
CA ARG A 172 -16.01 -17.51 -1.63
C ARG A 172 -14.73 -18.10 -2.21
N ARG A 173 -14.44 -17.82 -3.49
CA ARG A 173 -13.20 -18.25 -4.14
C ARG A 173 -12.00 -17.56 -3.48
N PHE A 174 -12.05 -16.25 -3.33
CA PHE A 174 -11.04 -15.48 -2.62
C PHE A 174 -10.73 -16.06 -1.23
N ARG A 175 -11.76 -16.36 -0.43
CA ARG A 175 -11.57 -16.95 0.90
C ARG A 175 -10.87 -18.31 0.87
N LYS A 176 -11.12 -19.13 -0.14
CA LYS A 176 -10.45 -20.44 -0.30
C LYS A 176 -8.98 -20.29 -0.70
N GLU A 177 -8.66 -19.24 -1.41
CA GLU A 177 -7.30 -18.95 -1.89
C GLU A 177 -6.45 -18.18 -0.88
N LEU A 178 -7.08 -17.71 0.23
CA LEU A 178 -6.32 -17.09 1.31
C LEU A 178 -5.31 -18.08 1.88
N PRO A 179 -4.06 -17.65 2.08
CA PRO A 179 -3.09 -18.48 2.78
C PRO A 179 -3.60 -18.77 4.20
N PRO A 180 -3.23 -19.91 4.77
CA PRO A 180 -3.53 -20.18 6.17
C PRO A 180 -2.92 -19.10 7.08
N PRO A 181 -3.47 -18.88 8.29
CA PRO A 181 -2.85 -17.98 9.25
C PRO A 181 -1.37 -18.29 9.41
N LEU A 182 -0.56 -17.24 9.43
CA LEU A 182 0.88 -17.40 9.52
C LEU A 182 1.24 -18.02 10.89
N SER A 183 1.98 -19.11 10.88
CA SER A 183 2.60 -19.63 12.09
C SER A 183 3.83 -18.79 12.45
N ALA A 184 4.03 -18.57 13.75
CA ALA A 184 5.29 -18.02 14.25
C ALA A 184 6.44 -19.05 14.23
N ASP A 185 6.13 -20.30 13.89
CA ASP A 185 7.12 -21.36 13.81
C ASP A 185 8.18 -21.06 12.76
N GLY A 186 9.44 -21.22 13.13
CA GLY A 186 10.57 -20.92 12.24
C GLY A 186 10.93 -19.44 12.12
N LEU A 187 10.27 -18.54 12.85
CA LEU A 187 10.73 -17.16 12.98
C LEU A 187 11.99 -17.12 13.85
N ALA A 188 13.11 -16.85 13.23
CA ALA A 188 14.40 -16.73 13.89
C ALA A 188 14.89 -15.27 13.82
N PHE A 189 14.13 -14.36 14.43
CA PHE A 189 14.62 -13.01 14.67
C PHE A 189 15.54 -13.00 15.89
N ARG A 190 16.55 -12.13 15.83
CA ARG A 190 17.47 -11.99 16.95
C ARG A 190 16.73 -11.37 18.15
N PRO A 191 16.76 -12.00 19.33
CA PRO A 191 16.22 -11.35 20.52
C PRO A 191 17.06 -10.12 20.89
N GLY A 192 16.38 -9.01 21.24
CA GLY A 192 17.05 -7.79 21.66
C GLY A 192 17.53 -7.84 23.12
N PRO A 193 18.23 -6.79 23.56
CA PRO A 193 18.60 -5.61 22.78
C PRO A 193 19.77 -5.88 21.82
N ILE A 194 19.74 -5.23 20.64
CA ILE A 194 20.81 -5.25 19.66
C ILE A 194 21.44 -3.85 19.68
N GLU A 195 22.77 -3.80 19.82
CA GLU A 195 23.51 -2.53 19.94
C GLU A 195 24.45 -2.30 18.74
N ASP A 196 24.88 -3.35 18.05
CA ASP A 196 25.76 -3.23 16.89
C ASP A 196 24.99 -2.72 15.67
N PRO A 197 25.45 -1.61 15.02
CA PRO A 197 24.74 -1.00 13.91
C PRO A 197 24.57 -1.92 12.67
N GLU A 198 25.52 -2.81 12.40
CA GLU A 198 25.41 -3.74 11.27
C GLU A 198 24.39 -4.82 11.57
N GLU A 199 24.40 -5.36 12.78
CA GLU A 199 23.40 -6.34 13.21
C GLU A 199 22.00 -5.74 13.21
N ILE A 200 21.83 -4.46 13.61
CA ILE A 200 20.56 -3.75 13.52
C ILE A 200 20.08 -3.66 12.06
N ARG A 201 20.97 -3.26 11.14
CA ARG A 201 20.65 -3.17 9.71
C ARG A 201 20.26 -4.54 9.14
N ASP A 202 20.96 -5.59 9.54
CA ASP A 202 20.67 -6.95 9.11
C ASP A 202 19.31 -7.42 9.59
N GLU A 203 18.95 -7.20 10.85
CA GLU A 203 17.64 -7.58 11.37
C GLU A 203 16.51 -6.73 10.76
N ILE A 204 16.71 -5.44 10.55
CA ILE A 204 15.73 -4.59 9.85
C ILE A 204 15.48 -5.14 8.43
N ARG A 205 16.53 -5.48 7.66
CA ARG A 205 16.40 -6.08 6.32
C ARG A 205 15.63 -7.41 6.35
N LYS A 206 15.94 -8.26 7.32
CA LYS A 206 15.30 -9.56 7.49
C LYS A 206 13.81 -9.44 7.86
N VAL A 207 13.47 -8.52 8.78
CA VAL A 207 12.09 -8.23 9.14
C VAL A 207 11.33 -7.63 7.95
N GLY A 208 11.92 -6.68 7.24
CA GLY A 208 11.32 -6.05 6.06
C GLY A 208 10.96 -7.07 4.99
N LYS A 209 11.91 -7.94 4.63
CA LYS A 209 11.66 -9.02 3.68
C LYS A 209 10.55 -9.96 4.17
N TYR A 210 10.57 -10.33 5.44
CA TYR A 210 9.59 -11.21 6.04
C TYR A 210 8.16 -10.65 5.93
N VAL A 211 7.94 -9.36 6.27
CA VAL A 211 6.59 -8.77 6.26
C VAL A 211 6.03 -8.60 4.85
N VAL A 212 6.89 -8.28 3.87
CA VAL A 212 6.49 -8.21 2.46
C VAL A 212 6.13 -9.58 1.90
N GLU A 213 6.97 -10.60 2.11
CA GLU A 213 6.73 -11.97 1.64
C GLU A 213 5.43 -12.57 2.21
N ARG A 214 4.96 -12.07 3.33
CA ARG A 214 3.70 -12.49 3.98
C ARG A 214 2.50 -11.60 3.67
N GLY A 215 2.67 -10.60 2.81
CA GLY A 215 1.59 -9.70 2.42
C GLY A 215 1.06 -8.83 3.56
N LEU A 216 1.87 -8.61 4.60
CA LEU A 216 1.55 -7.72 5.71
C LEU A 216 1.83 -6.26 5.38
N VAL A 217 2.63 -6.04 4.34
CA VAL A 217 2.96 -4.73 3.78
C VAL A 217 3.04 -4.87 2.27
N ASP A 218 2.48 -3.94 1.54
CA ASP A 218 2.79 -3.74 0.13
C ASP A 218 4.16 -3.06 0.01
N SER A 219 4.94 -3.37 -0.99
CA SER A 219 6.39 -3.16 -1.06
C SER A 219 6.92 -1.77 -0.68
N SER A 220 6.15 -0.71 -0.88
CA SER A 220 6.57 0.67 -0.59
C SER A 220 5.83 1.33 0.58
N PHE A 221 4.93 0.60 1.23
CA PHE A 221 4.24 1.06 2.42
C PHE A 221 4.94 0.60 3.69
N GLY A 222 4.78 1.40 4.75
CA GLY A 222 5.33 1.09 6.05
C GLY A 222 6.82 1.42 6.17
N ASN A 223 7.32 1.23 7.36
CA ASN A 223 8.70 1.51 7.72
C ASN A 223 9.11 0.71 8.96
N ILE A 224 10.41 0.59 9.17
CA ILE A 224 10.98 -0.15 10.29
C ILE A 224 12.09 0.69 10.90
N SER A 225 12.14 0.74 12.23
CA SER A 225 13.26 1.34 12.93
C SER A 225 13.71 0.53 14.14
N CYS A 226 14.96 0.76 14.55
CA CYS A 226 15.54 0.27 15.80
C CYS A 226 16.37 1.37 16.43
N LYS A 227 16.19 1.60 17.75
CA LYS A 227 16.92 2.62 18.52
C LYS A 227 18.00 1.96 19.37
N ALA A 228 19.25 2.39 19.20
CA ALA A 228 20.41 1.96 19.98
C ALA A 228 21.41 3.11 20.13
N GLY A 229 22.05 3.21 21.30
CA GLY A 229 23.17 4.14 21.53
C GLY A 229 22.88 5.62 21.19
N GLY A 230 21.63 6.10 21.34
CA GLY A 230 21.25 7.48 20.95
C GLY A 230 21.09 7.70 19.46
N THR A 231 20.96 6.60 18.69
CA THR A 231 20.74 6.65 17.23
C THR A 231 19.52 5.82 16.87
N ILE A 232 18.67 6.35 15.98
CA ILE A 232 17.55 5.63 15.38
C ILE A 232 17.97 5.17 13.99
N HIS A 233 18.08 3.85 13.78
CA HIS A 233 18.26 3.26 12.47
C HIS A 233 16.86 3.05 11.85
N ILE A 234 16.56 3.72 10.74
CA ILE A 234 15.21 3.73 10.15
C ILE A 234 15.27 3.56 8.63
N SER A 235 14.31 2.84 8.06
CA SER A 235 14.16 2.74 6.59
C SER A 235 13.90 4.11 5.97
N GLN A 236 14.41 4.31 4.75
CA GLN A 236 14.21 5.55 3.99
C GLN A 236 12.77 5.67 3.47
N THR A 237 12.33 6.91 3.25
CA THR A 237 11.02 7.19 2.64
C THR A 237 10.88 6.50 1.30
N GLY A 238 9.79 5.73 1.12
CA GLY A 238 9.47 5.05 -0.13
C GLY A 238 10.35 3.86 -0.47
N ALA A 239 11.31 3.48 0.40
CA ALA A 239 12.13 2.29 0.18
C ALA A 239 11.29 1.02 0.34
N PRO A 240 11.31 0.10 -0.65
CA PRO A 240 10.64 -1.18 -0.52
C PRO A 240 11.23 -1.98 0.66
N LEU A 241 10.38 -2.43 1.60
CA LEU A 241 10.86 -3.12 2.80
C LEU A 241 11.57 -4.46 2.51
N ASP A 242 11.33 -5.06 1.35
CA ASP A 242 12.05 -6.24 0.89
C ASP A 242 13.41 -5.94 0.21
N GLU A 243 13.77 -4.65 0.05
CA GLU A 243 14.97 -4.21 -0.66
C GLU A 243 15.72 -3.11 0.11
N LEU A 244 15.88 -3.26 1.41
CA LEU A 244 16.47 -2.24 2.29
C LEU A 244 18.01 -2.17 2.29
N ALA A 245 18.70 -2.86 1.39
CA ALA A 245 20.15 -2.73 1.28
C ALA A 245 20.55 -1.31 0.85
N GLY A 246 21.28 -0.60 1.73
CA GLY A 246 21.64 0.81 1.51
C GLY A 246 20.51 1.82 1.76
N CYS A 247 19.34 1.38 2.21
CA CYS A 247 18.16 2.21 2.45
C CYS A 247 17.77 2.27 3.93
N ILE A 248 18.72 2.20 4.84
CA ILE A 248 18.52 2.34 6.29
C ILE A 248 19.43 3.45 6.81
N ASP A 249 18.83 4.54 7.25
CA ASP A 249 19.56 5.71 7.74
C ASP A 249 19.79 5.63 9.23
N PRO A 250 21.02 5.90 9.71
CA PRO A 250 21.30 6.15 11.11
C PRO A 250 21.03 7.62 11.44
N VAL A 251 20.03 7.91 12.24
CA VAL A 251 19.63 9.26 12.64
C VAL A 251 19.95 9.46 14.12
N PRO A 252 20.98 10.24 14.47
CA PRO A 252 21.29 10.57 15.86
C PRO A 252 20.19 11.40 16.53
N ASP A 253 20.03 11.21 17.85
CA ASP A 253 19.05 11.98 18.64
C ASP A 253 19.43 13.47 18.78
N ASP A 254 20.71 13.82 18.60
CA ASP A 254 21.26 15.18 18.72
C ASP A 254 21.28 15.97 17.41
N ASP A 255 20.64 15.42 16.36
CA ASP A 255 20.59 16.00 15.01
C ASP A 255 21.99 16.32 14.39
N SER A 256 23.02 15.63 14.82
CA SER A 256 24.41 15.80 14.32
C SER A 256 24.65 15.27 12.90
N SER A 257 23.62 14.74 12.26
CA SER A 257 23.66 14.16 10.91
C SER A 257 22.54 14.67 10.02
N THR A 258 22.83 14.76 8.71
CA THR A 258 21.83 15.07 7.67
C THR A 258 21.10 13.81 7.14
N ALA A 259 21.36 12.63 7.67
CA ALA A 259 20.69 11.38 7.26
C ALA A 259 19.17 11.45 7.43
N GLY A 260 18.64 12.28 8.32
CA GLY A 260 17.22 12.53 8.47
C GLY A 260 16.50 13.09 7.24
N ILE A 261 17.22 13.55 6.21
CA ILE A 261 16.64 14.02 4.95
C ILE A 261 16.08 12.86 4.14
N THR A 262 16.69 11.67 4.19
CA THR A 262 16.27 10.47 3.46
C THR A 262 15.48 9.49 4.32
N ALA A 263 15.52 9.63 5.64
CA ALA A 263 14.77 8.81 6.59
C ALA A 263 13.27 8.87 6.34
N SER A 264 12.55 7.85 6.78
CA SER A 264 11.07 7.80 6.67
C SER A 264 10.43 9.10 7.11
N SER A 265 9.43 9.57 6.36
CA SER A 265 8.59 10.73 6.72
C SER A 265 7.92 10.58 8.09
N GLU A 266 7.84 9.37 8.63
CA GLU A 266 7.29 9.07 9.95
C GLU A 266 8.34 9.04 11.08
N LEU A 267 9.57 9.48 10.83
CA LEU A 267 10.61 9.54 11.84
C LEU A 267 10.15 10.26 13.12
N SER A 268 9.39 11.34 13.00
CA SER A 268 8.87 12.06 14.17
C SER A 268 7.85 11.23 14.97
N ALA A 269 7.04 10.39 14.32
CA ALA A 269 6.16 9.45 15.02
C ALA A 269 6.98 8.39 15.78
N HIS A 270 8.02 7.84 15.15
CA HIS A 270 8.91 6.88 15.80
C HIS A 270 9.61 7.50 17.01
N ARG A 271 10.15 8.74 16.90
CA ARG A 271 10.74 9.46 18.01
C ARG A 271 9.76 9.60 19.19
N GLY A 272 8.54 10.07 18.91
CA GLY A 272 7.50 10.21 19.94
C GLY A 272 7.11 8.90 20.63
N ILE A 273 7.05 7.79 19.88
CA ILE A 273 6.79 6.47 20.46
C ILE A 273 7.98 6.02 21.33
N TYR A 274 9.21 6.18 20.87
CA TYR A 274 10.42 5.85 21.68
C TYR A 274 10.49 6.66 22.97
N GLU A 275 10.14 7.95 22.93
CA GLU A 275 10.14 8.84 24.11
C GLU A 275 9.04 8.44 25.12
N ALA A 276 7.87 8.06 24.62
CA ALA A 276 6.71 7.73 25.45
C ALA A 276 6.72 6.27 25.96
N THR A 277 7.57 5.42 25.41
CA THR A 277 7.58 3.98 25.71
C THR A 277 9.01 3.48 25.95
N GLY A 278 9.15 2.27 26.47
CA GLY A 278 10.47 1.60 26.53
C GLY A 278 10.80 0.81 25.26
N ALA A 279 10.10 1.04 24.15
CA ALA A 279 10.33 0.32 22.91
C ALA A 279 11.74 0.54 22.37
N ARG A 280 12.34 -0.50 21.78
CA ARG A 280 13.66 -0.45 21.13
C ARG A 280 13.56 -0.67 19.61
N ALA A 281 12.42 -1.14 19.12
CA ALA A 281 12.13 -1.30 17.71
C ALA A 281 10.66 -0.99 17.42
N ILE A 282 10.40 -0.45 16.23
CA ILE A 282 9.06 -0.14 15.74
C ILE A 282 8.94 -0.70 14.34
N LEU A 283 7.86 -1.43 14.08
CA LEU A 283 7.43 -1.87 12.77
C LEU A 283 6.08 -1.23 12.46
N HIS A 284 6.03 -0.47 11.39
CA HIS A 284 4.80 0.06 10.82
C HIS A 284 4.48 -0.64 9.49
N GLY A 285 3.23 -0.99 9.29
CA GLY A 285 2.76 -1.64 8.08
C GLY A 285 1.28 -1.45 7.84
N HIS A 286 0.82 -1.84 6.64
CA HIS A 286 -0.56 -1.68 6.18
C HIS A 286 -1.21 -3.04 5.84
N PRO A 287 -1.40 -3.96 6.82
CA PRO A 287 -2.06 -5.24 6.55
C PRO A 287 -3.50 -4.99 6.10
N LYS A 288 -3.84 -5.34 4.86
CA LYS A 288 -5.13 -5.02 4.22
C LYS A 288 -6.36 -5.36 5.06
N PHE A 289 -6.32 -6.50 5.76
CA PHE A 289 -7.43 -6.90 6.65
C PHE A 289 -7.54 -6.00 7.89
N ALA A 290 -6.42 -5.63 8.50
CA ALA A 290 -6.42 -4.75 9.66
C ALA A 290 -6.94 -3.35 9.25
N VAL A 291 -6.50 -2.84 8.10
CA VAL A 291 -6.97 -1.57 7.55
C VAL A 291 -8.47 -1.63 7.27
N ALA A 292 -8.97 -2.63 6.53
CA ALA A 292 -10.40 -2.77 6.25
C ALA A 292 -11.24 -2.89 7.54
N MET A 293 -10.78 -3.68 8.50
CA MET A 293 -11.49 -3.86 9.78
C MET A 293 -11.43 -2.61 10.66
N SER A 294 -10.37 -1.81 10.58
CA SER A 294 -10.26 -0.55 11.34
C SER A 294 -11.35 0.46 10.97
N MET A 295 -11.83 0.41 9.73
CA MET A 295 -12.88 1.30 9.21
C MET A 295 -14.30 0.89 9.64
N LEU A 296 -14.48 -0.30 10.20
CA LEU A 296 -15.78 -0.76 10.66
C LEU A 296 -16.03 -0.27 12.08
N CYS A 297 -17.20 0.31 12.30
CA CYS A 297 -17.63 0.79 13.61
C CYS A 297 -19.10 0.42 13.84
N ASP A 298 -19.43 -0.09 15.04
CA ASP A 298 -20.79 -0.48 15.40
C ASP A 298 -21.65 0.70 15.89
N GLU A 299 -21.05 1.90 16.02
CA GLU A 299 -21.75 3.09 16.51
C GLU A 299 -22.61 3.68 15.39
N LYS A 300 -23.94 3.58 15.53
CA LYS A 300 -24.91 3.99 14.50
C LYS A 300 -25.20 5.49 14.46
N ASP A 301 -25.16 6.14 15.64
CA ASP A 301 -25.55 7.54 15.80
C ASP A 301 -24.34 8.43 16.17
N CYS A 302 -23.16 8.08 15.68
CA CYS A 302 -21.95 8.83 15.96
C CYS A 302 -21.93 10.15 15.18
N PRO A 303 -21.74 11.30 15.85
CA PRO A 303 -21.68 12.60 15.18
C PRO A 303 -20.32 12.89 14.54
N VAL A 304 -19.34 12.00 14.66
CA VAL A 304 -17.98 12.19 14.12
C VAL A 304 -17.97 11.82 12.64
N GLU A 305 -17.74 12.81 11.79
CA GLU A 305 -17.66 12.64 10.34
C GLU A 305 -16.29 12.09 9.90
N ASP A 306 -15.20 12.69 10.41
CA ASP A 306 -13.83 12.30 10.09
C ASP A 306 -13.24 11.38 11.18
N CYS A 307 -13.75 10.15 11.26
CA CYS A 307 -13.35 9.19 12.30
C CYS A 307 -11.85 8.91 12.35
N TRP A 308 -11.18 8.92 11.20
CA TRP A 308 -9.73 8.72 11.10
C TRP A 308 -8.92 9.80 11.81
N LYS A 309 -9.50 10.97 12.00
CA LYS A 309 -8.88 12.14 12.63
C LYS A 309 -9.44 12.42 14.03
N ASP A 310 -10.76 12.48 14.13
CA ASP A 310 -11.43 13.11 15.28
C ASP A 310 -12.07 12.10 16.24
N CYS A 311 -12.00 10.76 15.96
CA CYS A 311 -12.56 9.77 16.86
C CYS A 311 -11.88 9.81 18.24
N PRO A 312 -12.61 10.14 19.32
CA PRO A 312 -12.03 10.22 20.66
C PRO A 312 -11.88 8.85 21.32
N ARG A 313 -12.44 7.80 20.73
CA ARG A 313 -12.53 6.47 21.33
C ARG A 313 -11.36 5.60 20.96
N VAL A 314 -10.88 4.83 21.91
CA VAL A 314 -10.04 3.66 21.66
C VAL A 314 -10.97 2.46 21.48
N ARG A 315 -11.03 1.93 20.27
CA ARG A 315 -11.78 0.70 19.95
C ARG A 315 -10.86 -0.51 20.07
N MET A 316 -11.40 -1.71 19.98
CA MET A 316 -10.61 -2.94 20.04
C MET A 316 -10.84 -3.78 18.78
N LEU A 317 -9.77 -4.26 18.15
CA LEU A 317 -9.78 -5.17 17.02
C LEU A 317 -8.88 -6.37 17.34
N GLY A 318 -9.48 -7.53 17.57
CA GLY A 318 -8.71 -8.75 17.87
C GLY A 318 -7.69 -8.61 19.01
N GLY A 319 -8.02 -7.83 20.04
CA GLY A 319 -7.13 -7.56 21.17
C GLY A 319 -6.08 -6.48 20.91
N ALA A 320 -6.13 -5.78 19.77
CA ALA A 320 -5.33 -4.59 19.50
C ALA A 320 -6.18 -3.32 19.64
N PRO A 321 -5.69 -2.26 20.29
CA PRO A 321 -6.39 -0.98 20.34
C PRO A 321 -6.40 -0.34 18.95
N VAL A 322 -7.54 0.26 18.58
CA VAL A 322 -7.72 1.05 17.35
C VAL A 322 -7.94 2.50 17.72
N VAL A 323 -7.11 3.38 17.20
CA VAL A 323 -7.13 4.82 17.47
C VAL A 323 -7.19 5.63 16.18
N ALA A 324 -7.70 6.85 16.23
CA ALA A 324 -7.58 7.81 15.15
C ALA A 324 -6.09 8.18 14.95
N GLY A 325 -5.63 8.29 13.72
CA GLY A 325 -4.22 8.54 13.41
C GLY A 325 -3.91 10.01 13.15
N GLU A 326 -4.89 10.78 12.69
CA GLU A 326 -4.69 12.10 12.08
C GLU A 326 -3.79 12.05 10.83
N ILE A 327 -3.65 13.18 10.14
CA ILE A 327 -2.69 13.27 9.04
C ILE A 327 -1.33 13.69 9.59
N GLY A 328 -0.31 12.94 9.23
CA GLY A 328 1.07 13.24 9.52
C GLY A 328 1.59 12.61 10.81
N ALA A 329 2.92 12.52 10.86
CA ALA A 329 3.65 11.77 11.87
C ALA A 329 3.48 12.32 13.31
N GLY A 330 3.25 13.62 13.46
CA GLY A 330 3.06 14.23 14.78
C GLY A 330 1.72 13.85 15.43
N GLY A 331 0.63 13.88 14.67
CA GLY A 331 -0.69 13.43 15.12
C GLY A 331 -0.69 11.93 15.43
N LEU A 332 -0.05 11.14 14.57
CA LEU A 332 0.13 9.71 14.77
C LEU A 332 0.83 9.41 16.10
N ALA A 333 1.94 10.07 16.39
CA ALA A 333 2.66 9.89 17.66
C ALA A 333 1.78 10.19 18.87
N ALA A 334 1.06 11.30 18.86
CA ALA A 334 0.21 11.73 19.97
C ALA A 334 -0.92 10.72 20.28
N ARG A 335 -1.47 10.08 19.26
CA ARG A 335 -2.59 9.12 19.41
C ARG A 335 -2.12 7.70 19.72
N VAL A 336 -1.01 7.28 19.14
CA VAL A 336 -0.53 5.89 19.18
C VAL A 336 0.32 5.61 20.41
N ALA A 337 1.20 6.53 20.81
CA ALA A 337 2.13 6.29 21.90
C ALA A 337 1.47 5.89 23.25
N PRO A 338 0.36 6.54 23.70
CA PRO A 338 -0.29 6.16 24.95
C PRO A 338 -0.85 4.73 24.94
N VAL A 339 -1.34 4.25 23.79
CA VAL A 339 -1.93 2.90 23.70
C VAL A 339 -0.89 1.82 23.46
N ILE A 340 0.20 2.13 22.78
CA ILE A 340 1.33 1.22 22.60
C ILE A 340 2.00 0.93 23.94
N GLY A 341 2.17 1.94 24.79
CA GLY A 341 2.75 1.77 26.11
C GLY A 341 2.01 0.73 26.97
N ALA A 342 0.69 0.60 26.80
CA ALA A 342 -0.13 -0.34 27.53
C ALA A 342 -0.21 -1.74 26.90
N SER A 343 -0.12 -1.85 25.57
CA SER A 343 -0.42 -3.10 24.83
C SER A 343 0.72 -3.61 23.94
N GLY A 344 1.77 -2.82 23.76
CA GLY A 344 2.89 -3.11 22.84
C GLY A 344 2.53 -3.02 21.35
N LYS A 345 1.29 -2.67 21.01
CA LYS A 345 0.82 -2.54 19.63
C LYS A 345 -0.37 -1.59 19.54
N ALA A 346 -0.60 -1.04 18.35
CA ALA A 346 -1.80 -0.30 18.03
C ALA A 346 -2.20 -0.52 16.57
N VAL A 347 -3.48 -0.38 16.27
CA VAL A 347 -4.01 -0.23 14.92
C VAL A 347 -4.48 1.20 14.77
N VAL A 348 -4.05 1.85 13.69
CA VAL A 348 -4.52 3.19 13.36
C VAL A 348 -5.73 3.05 12.45
N TYR A 349 -6.73 3.89 12.67
CA TYR A 349 -7.85 3.98 11.73
C TYR A 349 -7.34 4.40 10.36
N GLY A 350 -7.59 3.56 9.35
CA GLY A 350 -6.97 3.64 8.03
C GLY A 350 -7.52 4.65 7.05
#